data_19b90c77d0ef93c81a43402b466d2397
#
_entry.id   19b90c77d0ef93c81a43402b466d2397
#
_cell.length_a   1.000
_cell.length_b   1.000
_cell.length_c   1.000
_cell.angle_alpha   90.00
_cell.angle_beta   90.00
_cell.angle_gamma   90.00
#
_symmetry.space_group_name_H-M   'P 1'
#
loop_
_entity.id
_entity.type
_entity.pdbx_description
1 polymer ?
#
loop_
_entity_poly.entity_id
_entity_poly.type
_entity_poly.pdbx_seq_one_letter_code
_entity_poly.pdbx_strand_id
1 'polypeptide(L)'
;MFNEKRSSMLHGVLLIALFSCAAFYIGEMSFVRSLSFSPMIVGIILGMLYANSLRNNLPETWVPGIQFCSKKILRIGIILYGFRLTFQDVLAIGLPAMLIDVIIVVVTICGGIYLGKLLKMDRGIALLTSIGSGICGAAAILGAESTIKAKPYKTAVSVSTVVIFGTISMFLYPFLYRNGICALTPDQMGIYTGSTLHEVAHVVGAGDAMGNGISDSAIIVKMIRVMMLVPVLLITTYMVARARKKQVQKGQKF
;
A
#
# COMPACT_ATOMS: atom_id res chain seq x y z
N MET A 1 -3.05 35.74 8.78
CA MET A 1 -3.25 34.83 7.63
C MET A 1 -2.15 33.79 7.44
N PHE A 2 -0.86 34.14 7.36
CA PHE A 2 0.24 33.14 7.27
C PHE A 2 0.45 32.36 8.57
N ASN A 3 0.25 33.00 9.72
CA ASN A 3 0.46 32.38 11.04
C ASN A 3 -0.69 31.42 11.42
N GLU A 4 -1.92 31.74 11.05
CA GLU A 4 -3.10 30.89 11.30
C GLU A 4 -3.09 29.59 10.49
N LYS A 5 -2.68 29.64 9.21
CA LYS A 5 -2.52 28.44 8.38
C LYS A 5 -1.44 27.49 8.92
N ARG A 6 -0.35 28.05 9.45
CA ARG A 6 0.72 27.24 10.07
C ARG A 6 0.26 26.65 11.40
N SER A 7 -0.46 27.42 12.22
CA SER A 7 -1.03 26.95 13.47
C SER A 7 -2.02 25.81 13.25
N SER A 8 -2.93 25.97 12.30
CA SER A 8 -3.92 24.95 11.97
C SER A 8 -3.30 23.65 11.44
N MET A 9 -2.24 23.76 10.61
CA MET A 9 -1.48 22.61 10.15
C MET A 9 -0.77 21.90 11.32
N LEU A 10 -0.23 22.66 12.28
CA LEU A 10 0.41 22.14 13.49
C LEU A 10 -0.57 21.31 14.33
N HIS A 11 -1.81 21.74 14.50
CA HIS A 11 -2.83 20.98 15.23
C HIS A 11 -3.11 19.61 14.56
N GLY A 12 -3.17 19.56 13.22
CA GLY A 12 -3.30 18.29 12.51
C GLY A 12 -2.11 17.35 12.70
N VAL A 13 -0.88 17.91 12.72
CA VAL A 13 0.33 17.13 13.00
C VAL A 13 0.35 16.64 14.45
N LEU A 14 -0.01 17.50 15.42
CA LEU A 14 -0.11 17.13 16.83
C LEU A 14 -1.15 16.04 17.07
N LEU A 15 -2.29 16.10 16.39
CA LEU A 15 -3.30 15.04 16.44
C LEU A 15 -2.70 13.69 16.04
N ILE A 16 -2.02 13.62 14.90
CA ILE A 16 -1.37 12.39 14.45
C ILE A 16 -0.27 11.93 15.41
N ALA A 17 0.52 12.85 15.96
CA ALA A 17 1.53 12.53 16.97
C ALA A 17 0.88 11.93 18.23
N LEU A 18 -0.22 12.51 18.72
CA LEU A 18 -0.98 11.99 19.86
C LEU A 18 -1.49 10.57 19.59
N PHE A 19 -2.09 10.32 18.42
CA PHE A 19 -2.55 8.98 18.04
C PHE A 19 -1.40 7.99 17.94
N SER A 20 -0.25 8.42 17.43
CA SER A 20 0.94 7.57 17.35
C SER A 20 1.46 7.21 18.74
N CYS A 21 1.56 8.17 19.65
CA CYS A 21 1.96 7.92 21.05
C CYS A 21 0.97 6.98 21.76
N ALA A 22 -0.34 7.23 21.57
CA ALA A 22 -1.38 6.35 22.12
C ALA A 22 -1.27 4.92 21.56
N ALA A 23 -1.01 4.77 20.26
CA ALA A 23 -0.82 3.48 19.63
C ALA A 23 0.39 2.71 20.18
N PHE A 24 1.51 3.40 20.40
CA PHE A 24 2.69 2.81 21.04
C PHE A 24 2.37 2.37 22.48
N TYR A 25 1.78 3.24 23.27
CA TYR A 25 1.43 2.93 24.66
C TYR A 25 0.46 1.74 24.78
N ILE A 26 -0.61 1.75 23.99
CA ILE A 26 -1.60 0.67 23.96
C ILE A 26 -0.96 -0.62 23.42
N GLY A 27 -0.14 -0.53 22.38
CA GLY A 27 0.54 -1.69 21.78
C GLY A 27 1.53 -2.39 22.72
N GLU A 28 2.07 -1.66 23.72
CA GLU A 28 2.95 -2.23 24.73
C GLU A 28 2.23 -2.89 25.92
N MET A 29 0.92 -2.68 26.05
CA MET A 29 0.14 -3.33 27.10
C MET A 29 0.18 -4.86 26.95
N SER A 30 0.36 -5.58 28.06
CA SER A 30 0.49 -7.06 28.07
C SER A 30 -0.69 -7.77 27.40
N PHE A 31 -1.90 -7.27 27.60
CA PHE A 31 -3.10 -7.80 26.96
C PHE A 31 -3.07 -7.64 25.43
N VAL A 32 -2.65 -6.48 24.91
CA VAL A 32 -2.56 -6.21 23.48
C VAL A 32 -1.44 -7.02 22.83
N ARG A 33 -0.32 -7.17 23.54
CA ARG A 33 0.78 -8.05 23.12
C ARG A 33 0.35 -9.53 23.07
N SER A 34 -0.48 -9.99 23.99
CA SER A 34 -0.99 -11.38 23.95
C SER A 34 -1.90 -11.63 22.76
N LEU A 35 -2.63 -10.61 22.30
CA LEU A 35 -3.41 -10.61 21.04
C LEU A 35 -2.54 -10.42 19.81
N SER A 36 -1.22 -10.19 20.01
CA SER A 36 -0.27 -10.02 18.90
C SER A 36 -0.48 -8.79 18.01
N PHE A 37 -1.11 -7.77 18.55
CA PHE A 37 -1.23 -6.50 17.86
C PHE A 37 0.05 -5.68 18.03
N SER A 38 0.70 -5.38 16.91
CA SER A 38 1.81 -4.42 16.92
C SER A 38 1.27 -2.99 17.14
N PRO A 39 2.09 -2.07 17.67
CA PRO A 39 1.70 -0.66 17.80
C PRO A 39 1.18 -0.04 16.50
N MET A 40 1.70 -0.50 15.35
CA MET A 40 1.24 -0.02 14.04
C MET A 40 -0.18 -0.48 13.72
N ILE A 41 -0.53 -1.73 14.02
CA ILE A 41 -1.91 -2.24 13.89
C ILE A 41 -2.86 -1.46 14.79
N VAL A 42 -2.47 -1.22 16.03
CA VAL A 42 -3.25 -0.39 16.96
C VAL A 42 -3.47 1.02 16.40
N GLY A 43 -2.43 1.64 15.84
CA GLY A 43 -2.52 2.96 15.20
C GLY A 43 -3.49 2.98 14.02
N ILE A 44 -3.49 1.95 13.19
CA ILE A 44 -4.44 1.81 12.07
C ILE A 44 -5.87 1.65 12.58
N ILE A 45 -6.11 0.82 13.60
CA ILE A 45 -7.43 0.64 14.20
C ILE A 45 -7.94 1.96 14.79
N LEU A 46 -7.11 2.65 15.57
CA LEU A 46 -7.46 3.96 16.14
C LEU A 46 -7.79 4.97 15.04
N GLY A 47 -6.98 5.02 13.97
CA GLY A 47 -7.23 5.90 12.83
C GLY A 47 -8.54 5.57 12.11
N MET A 48 -8.86 4.29 11.90
CA MET A 48 -10.14 3.86 11.32
C MET A 48 -11.33 4.21 12.19
N LEU A 49 -11.26 3.96 13.50
CA LEU A 49 -12.31 4.31 14.45
C LEU A 49 -12.54 5.82 14.46
N TYR A 50 -11.47 6.61 14.52
CA TYR A 50 -11.58 8.06 14.47
C TYR A 50 -12.21 8.56 13.17
N ALA A 51 -11.74 8.06 12.03
CA ALA A 51 -12.22 8.46 10.72
C ALA A 51 -13.70 8.10 10.49
N ASN A 52 -14.20 7.02 11.08
CA ASN A 52 -15.60 6.61 10.92
C ASN A 52 -16.54 7.21 11.97
N SER A 53 -16.05 7.50 13.18
CA SER A 53 -16.90 7.97 14.27
C SER A 53 -16.86 9.49 14.49
N LEU A 54 -15.68 10.10 14.35
CA LEU A 54 -15.44 11.50 14.76
C LEU A 54 -15.06 12.42 13.59
N ARG A 55 -15.06 11.94 12.36
CA ARG A 55 -14.68 12.74 11.18
C ARG A 55 -15.49 14.04 11.06
N ASN A 56 -16.77 13.99 11.38
CA ASN A 56 -17.66 15.16 11.29
C ASN A 56 -17.32 16.26 12.33
N ASN A 57 -16.60 15.90 13.39
CA ASN A 57 -16.15 16.83 14.43
C ASN A 57 -14.72 17.34 14.20
N LEU A 58 -14.05 16.85 13.14
CA LEU A 58 -12.70 17.30 12.80
C LEU A 58 -12.77 18.66 12.10
N PRO A 59 -12.11 19.70 12.62
CA PRO A 59 -12.01 20.97 11.92
C PRO A 59 -11.32 20.80 10.57
N GLU A 60 -11.93 21.25 9.49
CA GLU A 60 -11.35 21.16 8.14
C GLU A 60 -9.98 21.84 8.04
N THR A 61 -9.71 22.80 8.92
CA THR A 61 -8.43 23.48 9.03
C THR A 61 -7.28 22.58 9.45
N TRP A 62 -7.53 21.41 10.09
CA TRP A 62 -6.51 20.44 10.52
C TRP A 62 -6.17 19.41 9.44
N VAL A 63 -7.04 19.22 8.46
CA VAL A 63 -6.86 18.27 7.36
C VAL A 63 -5.53 18.45 6.62
N PRO A 64 -5.06 19.69 6.32
CA PRO A 64 -3.74 19.88 5.71
C PRO A 64 -2.58 19.31 6.52
N GLY A 65 -2.65 19.35 7.87
CA GLY A 65 -1.65 18.75 8.76
C GLY A 65 -1.64 17.22 8.69
N ILE A 66 -2.82 16.61 8.67
CA ILE A 66 -2.98 15.16 8.50
C ILE A 66 -2.43 14.73 7.13
N GLN A 67 -2.75 15.46 6.06
CA GLN A 67 -2.22 15.20 4.73
C GLN A 67 -0.71 15.39 4.64
N PHE A 68 -0.15 16.33 5.39
CA PHE A 68 1.29 16.52 5.48
C PHE A 68 1.97 15.28 6.11
N CYS A 69 1.40 14.74 7.19
CA CYS A 69 1.89 13.52 7.81
C CYS A 69 1.81 12.33 6.84
N SER A 70 0.67 12.11 6.23
CA SER A 70 0.45 10.95 5.33
C SER A 70 1.24 11.03 4.01
N LYS A 71 1.61 12.22 3.55
CA LYS A 71 2.34 12.39 2.28
C LYS A 71 3.82 12.65 2.46
N LYS A 72 4.21 13.57 3.37
CA LYS A 72 5.60 13.99 3.53
C LYS A 72 6.32 13.22 4.64
N ILE A 73 5.74 13.13 5.82
CA ILE A 73 6.38 12.43 6.95
C ILE A 73 6.50 10.94 6.61
N LEU A 74 5.47 10.32 6.05
CA LEU A 74 5.54 8.93 5.59
C LEU A 74 6.66 8.72 4.57
N ARG A 75 6.82 9.61 3.58
CA ARG A 75 7.92 9.50 2.60
C ARG A 75 9.29 9.63 3.25
N ILE A 76 9.45 10.57 4.18
CA ILE A 76 10.71 10.72 4.93
C ILE A 76 10.98 9.46 5.74
N GLY A 77 9.97 8.89 6.41
CA GLY A 77 10.09 7.61 7.13
C GLY A 77 10.54 6.47 6.22
N ILE A 78 9.97 6.34 5.03
CA ILE A 78 10.38 5.34 4.04
C ILE A 78 11.81 5.56 3.56
N ILE A 79 12.22 6.82 3.31
CA ILE A 79 13.60 7.14 2.91
C ILE A 79 14.58 6.78 4.03
N LEU A 80 14.29 7.18 5.27
CA LEU A 80 15.13 6.86 6.43
C LEU A 80 15.22 5.35 6.67
N TYR A 81 14.11 4.63 6.47
CA TYR A 81 14.13 3.17 6.53
C TYR A 81 15.00 2.57 5.42
N GLY A 82 14.95 3.15 4.21
CA GLY A 82 15.83 2.75 3.10
C GLY A 82 17.33 2.87 3.40
N PHE A 83 17.74 3.85 4.22
CA PHE A 83 19.13 3.96 4.67
C PHE A 83 19.54 2.87 5.67
N ARG A 84 18.59 2.25 6.35
CA ARG A 84 18.83 1.10 7.24
C ARG A 84 19.11 -0.17 6.43
N LEU A 85 18.58 -0.26 5.22
CA LEU A 85 18.78 -1.41 4.35
C LEU A 85 20.11 -1.28 3.63
N THR A 86 20.97 -2.27 3.80
CA THR A 86 22.24 -2.33 3.09
C THR A 86 22.04 -2.99 1.72
N PHE A 87 22.92 -2.67 0.78
CA PHE A 87 22.93 -3.35 -0.53
C PHE A 87 23.14 -4.86 -0.38
N GLN A 88 23.83 -5.27 0.67
CA GLN A 88 24.03 -6.66 1.03
C GLN A 88 22.74 -7.37 1.43
N ASP A 89 21.83 -6.68 2.17
CA ASP A 89 20.52 -7.25 2.54
C ASP A 89 19.67 -7.52 1.30
N VAL A 90 19.71 -6.61 0.32
CA VAL A 90 19.02 -6.80 -0.97
C VAL A 90 19.60 -7.99 -1.74
N LEU A 91 20.93 -8.15 -1.72
CA LEU A 91 21.59 -9.29 -2.36
C LEU A 91 21.34 -10.59 -1.59
N ALA A 92 21.23 -10.55 -0.26
CA ALA A 92 20.98 -11.71 0.59
C ALA A 92 19.60 -12.34 0.35
N ILE A 93 18.57 -11.54 0.05
CA ILE A 93 17.25 -12.05 -0.35
C ILE A 93 17.33 -12.82 -1.68
N GLY A 94 18.30 -12.47 -2.52
CA GLY A 94 18.72 -13.24 -3.66
C GLY A 94 17.83 -13.07 -4.90
N LEU A 95 18.40 -13.50 -6.02
CA LEU A 95 17.75 -13.50 -7.33
C LEU A 95 16.40 -14.25 -7.36
N PRO A 96 16.21 -15.37 -6.63
CA PRO A 96 14.93 -16.09 -6.62
C PRO A 96 13.76 -15.23 -6.10
N ALA A 97 13.94 -14.46 -5.04
CA ALA A 97 12.88 -13.60 -4.51
C ALA A 97 12.52 -12.47 -5.47
N MET A 98 13.50 -11.88 -6.15
CA MET A 98 13.27 -10.89 -7.21
C MET A 98 12.48 -11.48 -8.38
N LEU A 99 12.80 -12.70 -8.81
CA LEU A 99 12.07 -13.38 -9.88
C LEU A 99 10.63 -13.70 -9.47
N ILE A 100 10.43 -14.17 -8.24
CA ILE A 100 9.09 -14.42 -7.69
C ILE A 100 8.27 -13.14 -7.71
N ASP A 101 8.84 -12.02 -7.29
CA ASP A 101 8.14 -10.74 -7.26
C ASP A 101 7.76 -10.24 -8.67
N VAL A 102 8.66 -10.37 -9.65
CA VAL A 102 8.36 -10.08 -11.07
C VAL A 102 7.21 -10.94 -11.57
N ILE A 103 7.25 -12.25 -11.29
CA ILE A 103 6.19 -13.18 -11.71
C ILE A 103 4.86 -12.78 -11.08
N ILE A 104 4.84 -12.48 -9.78
CA ILE A 104 3.63 -12.06 -9.06
C ILE A 104 3.07 -10.77 -9.67
N VAL A 105 3.90 -9.77 -9.96
CA VAL A 105 3.48 -8.52 -10.60
C VAL A 105 2.82 -8.80 -11.96
N VAL A 106 3.49 -9.58 -12.81
CA VAL A 106 2.98 -9.89 -14.16
C VAL A 106 1.69 -10.70 -14.08
N VAL A 107 1.66 -11.76 -13.27
CA VAL A 107 0.48 -12.61 -13.11
C VAL A 107 -0.69 -11.82 -12.52
N THR A 108 -0.46 -10.97 -11.52
CA THR A 108 -1.52 -10.15 -10.91
C THR A 108 -2.08 -9.14 -11.90
N ILE A 109 -1.24 -8.44 -12.66
CA ILE A 109 -1.71 -7.45 -13.64
C ILE A 109 -2.42 -8.13 -14.80
N CYS A 110 -1.82 -9.13 -15.41
CA CYS A 110 -2.41 -9.83 -16.55
C CYS A 110 -3.67 -10.61 -16.14
N GLY A 111 -3.60 -11.34 -15.03
CA GLY A 111 -4.72 -12.10 -14.47
C GLY A 111 -5.88 -11.21 -14.05
N GLY A 112 -5.60 -10.08 -13.39
CA GLY A 112 -6.62 -9.11 -12.99
C GLY A 112 -7.33 -8.46 -14.18
N ILE A 113 -6.59 -8.11 -15.23
CA ILE A 113 -7.18 -7.60 -16.49
C ILE A 113 -8.04 -8.69 -17.16
N TYR A 114 -7.55 -9.93 -17.19
CA TYR A 114 -8.27 -11.06 -17.76
C TYR A 114 -9.57 -11.36 -17.00
N LEU A 115 -9.49 -11.43 -15.66
CA LEU A 115 -10.65 -11.63 -14.78
C LEU A 115 -11.64 -10.46 -14.89
N GLY A 116 -11.16 -9.22 -14.94
CA GLY A 116 -12.00 -8.05 -15.15
C GLY A 116 -12.77 -8.12 -16.47
N LYS A 117 -12.13 -8.62 -17.53
CA LYS A 117 -12.80 -8.87 -18.83
C LYS A 117 -13.84 -9.98 -18.72
N LEU A 118 -13.54 -11.08 -18.04
CA LEU A 118 -14.44 -12.21 -17.84
C LEU A 118 -15.68 -11.80 -17.03
N LEU A 119 -15.49 -10.99 -16.00
CA LEU A 119 -16.55 -10.46 -15.14
C LEU A 119 -17.27 -9.25 -15.76
N LYS A 120 -16.96 -8.87 -17.01
CA LYS A 120 -17.54 -7.73 -17.71
C LYS A 120 -17.39 -6.39 -16.96
N MET A 121 -16.32 -6.24 -16.18
CA MET A 121 -16.01 -5.00 -15.46
C MET A 121 -15.59 -3.89 -16.43
N ASP A 122 -15.73 -2.63 -15.98
CA ASP A 122 -15.17 -1.50 -16.71
C ASP A 122 -13.65 -1.68 -16.87
N ARG A 123 -13.16 -1.51 -18.10
CA ARG A 123 -11.73 -1.72 -18.44
C ARG A 123 -10.79 -0.83 -17.65
N GLY A 124 -11.22 0.41 -17.36
CA GLY A 124 -10.40 1.36 -16.58
C GLY A 124 -10.29 0.92 -15.13
N ILE A 125 -11.38 0.48 -14.51
CA ILE A 125 -11.38 -0.05 -13.14
C ILE A 125 -10.54 -1.33 -13.07
N ALA A 126 -10.75 -2.27 -13.98
CA ALA A 126 -9.99 -3.52 -14.03
C ALA A 126 -8.48 -3.26 -14.15
N LEU A 127 -8.07 -2.36 -15.04
CA LEU A 127 -6.66 -2.01 -15.25
C LEU A 127 -6.06 -1.31 -14.01
N LEU A 128 -6.74 -0.31 -13.46
CA LEU A 128 -6.27 0.42 -12.28
C LEU A 128 -6.15 -0.50 -11.05
N THR A 129 -7.17 -1.31 -10.80
CA THR A 129 -7.16 -2.26 -9.68
C THR A 129 -6.07 -3.30 -9.85
N SER A 130 -5.86 -3.82 -11.07
CA SER A 130 -4.80 -4.78 -11.35
C SER A 130 -3.40 -4.20 -11.14
N ILE A 131 -3.14 -2.97 -11.61
CA ILE A 131 -1.87 -2.27 -11.39
C ILE A 131 -1.67 -1.99 -9.88
N GLY A 132 -2.71 -1.52 -9.20
CA GLY A 132 -2.65 -1.27 -7.76
C GLY A 132 -2.34 -2.54 -6.97
N SER A 133 -3.10 -3.60 -7.19
CA SER A 133 -2.88 -4.89 -6.52
C SER A 133 -1.52 -5.50 -6.89
N GLY A 134 -1.09 -5.30 -8.12
CA GLY A 134 0.19 -5.82 -8.62
C GLY A 134 1.41 -5.12 -8.06
N ILE A 135 1.36 -3.86 -7.61
CA ILE A 135 2.58 -3.10 -7.26
C ILE A 135 2.52 -2.56 -5.83
N CYS A 136 1.99 -1.37 -5.63
CA CYS A 136 2.04 -0.69 -4.34
C CYS A 136 0.71 -0.03 -3.91
N GLY A 137 -0.39 -0.61 -4.32
CA GLY A 137 -1.71 -0.18 -3.89
C GLY A 137 -2.12 1.17 -4.48
N ALA A 138 -2.59 2.05 -3.61
CA ALA A 138 -3.12 3.36 -3.98
C ALA A 138 -2.12 4.22 -4.76
N ALA A 139 -0.83 4.18 -4.42
CA ALA A 139 0.19 4.98 -5.11
C ALA A 139 0.34 4.58 -6.59
N ALA A 140 0.28 3.29 -6.91
CA ALA A 140 0.33 2.79 -8.28
C ALA A 140 -0.92 3.17 -9.08
N ILE A 141 -2.10 3.14 -8.44
CA ILE A 141 -3.36 3.57 -9.06
C ILE A 141 -3.31 5.04 -9.42
N LEU A 142 -2.88 5.91 -8.49
CA LEU A 142 -2.77 7.34 -8.73
C LEU A 142 -1.73 7.68 -9.81
N GLY A 143 -0.63 6.92 -9.85
CA GLY A 143 0.36 7.03 -10.93
C GLY A 143 -0.20 6.62 -12.30
N ALA A 144 -0.99 5.54 -12.35
CA ALA A 144 -1.60 5.05 -13.57
C ALA A 144 -2.80 5.89 -14.04
N GLU A 145 -3.52 6.56 -13.13
CA GLU A 145 -4.67 7.42 -13.43
C GLU A 145 -4.34 8.46 -14.49
N SER A 146 -3.24 9.18 -14.31
CA SER A 146 -2.79 10.21 -15.25
C SER A 146 -2.48 9.65 -16.64
N THR A 147 -1.90 8.44 -16.67
CA THR A 147 -1.53 7.73 -17.90
C THR A 147 -2.74 7.33 -18.74
N ILE A 148 -3.74 6.75 -18.09
CA ILE A 148 -4.95 6.27 -18.78
C ILE A 148 -6.05 7.33 -18.90
N LYS A 149 -5.85 8.50 -18.29
CA LYS A 149 -6.85 9.59 -18.17
C LYS A 149 -8.18 9.04 -17.62
N ALA A 150 -8.10 8.32 -16.51
CA ALA A 150 -9.27 7.71 -15.88
C ALA A 150 -10.20 8.79 -15.31
N LYS A 151 -11.50 8.48 -15.28
CA LYS A 151 -12.46 9.31 -14.57
C LYS A 151 -12.26 9.15 -13.05
N PRO A 152 -12.41 10.22 -12.23
CA PRO A 152 -12.12 10.19 -10.79
C PRO A 152 -12.82 9.06 -10.02
N TYR A 153 -14.07 8.72 -10.39
CA TYR A 153 -14.79 7.63 -9.73
C TYR A 153 -14.13 6.26 -9.93
N LYS A 154 -13.49 6.02 -11.08
CA LYS A 154 -12.78 4.76 -11.35
C LYS A 154 -11.55 4.62 -10.46
N THR A 155 -10.84 5.71 -10.29
CA THR A 155 -9.69 5.79 -9.37
C THR A 155 -10.16 5.56 -7.92
N ALA A 156 -11.23 6.22 -7.50
CA ALA A 156 -11.78 6.06 -6.16
C ALA A 156 -12.19 4.61 -5.86
N VAL A 157 -12.93 3.97 -6.77
CA VAL A 157 -13.33 2.55 -6.64
C VAL A 157 -12.10 1.64 -6.54
N SER A 158 -11.12 1.83 -7.44
CA SER A 158 -9.91 1.00 -7.46
C SER A 158 -9.08 1.18 -6.18
N VAL A 159 -8.90 2.41 -5.71
CA VAL A 159 -8.17 2.70 -4.45
C VAL A 159 -8.90 2.06 -3.27
N SER A 160 -10.21 2.24 -3.17
CA SER A 160 -11.00 1.63 -2.08
C SER A 160 -10.86 0.12 -2.05
N THR A 161 -10.90 -0.53 -3.23
CA THR A 161 -10.74 -1.98 -3.34
C THR A 161 -9.38 -2.45 -2.79
N VAL A 162 -8.29 -1.85 -3.26
CA VAL A 162 -6.94 -2.25 -2.80
C VAL A 162 -6.70 -1.96 -1.33
N VAL A 163 -7.25 -0.86 -0.81
CA VAL A 163 -7.14 -0.52 0.61
C VAL A 163 -7.91 -1.51 1.48
N ILE A 164 -9.14 -1.83 1.12
CA ILE A 164 -9.98 -2.79 1.87
C ILE A 164 -9.31 -4.16 1.91
N PHE A 165 -8.96 -4.72 0.76
CA PHE A 165 -8.34 -6.05 0.71
C PHE A 165 -6.92 -6.06 1.29
N GLY A 166 -6.16 -4.97 1.14
CA GLY A 166 -4.86 -4.82 1.79
C GLY A 166 -4.97 -4.81 3.31
N THR A 167 -5.95 -4.09 3.85
CA THR A 167 -6.20 -4.06 5.30
C THR A 167 -6.65 -5.42 5.83
N ILE A 168 -7.57 -6.10 5.14
CA ILE A 168 -7.99 -7.46 5.51
C ILE A 168 -6.79 -8.41 5.53
N SER A 169 -5.98 -8.39 4.49
CA SER A 169 -4.80 -9.26 4.37
C SER A 169 -3.74 -8.96 5.44
N MET A 170 -3.59 -7.70 5.85
CA MET A 170 -2.67 -7.30 6.92
C MET A 170 -2.98 -8.00 8.25
N PHE A 171 -4.26 -8.23 8.55
CA PHE A 171 -4.68 -8.98 9.75
C PHE A 171 -4.69 -10.50 9.50
N LEU A 172 -5.08 -10.90 8.31
CA LEU A 172 -5.23 -12.30 7.96
C LEU A 172 -3.90 -13.05 7.95
N TYR A 173 -2.82 -12.45 7.42
CA TYR A 173 -1.52 -13.12 7.29
C TYR A 173 -0.90 -13.46 8.64
N PRO A 174 -0.81 -12.55 9.63
CA PRO A 174 -0.35 -12.90 10.97
C PRO A 174 -1.20 -13.98 11.63
N PHE A 175 -2.53 -13.91 11.45
CA PHE A 175 -3.44 -14.92 11.98
C PHE A 175 -3.14 -16.31 11.39
N LEU A 176 -3.00 -16.43 10.06
CA LEU A 176 -2.71 -17.71 9.41
C LEU A 176 -1.33 -18.26 9.78
N TYR A 177 -0.32 -17.38 9.85
CA TYR A 177 1.05 -17.78 10.18
C TYR A 177 1.17 -18.31 11.61
N ARG A 178 0.59 -17.60 12.59
CA ARG A 178 0.67 -17.97 14.00
C ARG A 178 -0.11 -19.23 14.34
N ASN A 179 -1.21 -19.48 13.64
CA ASN A 179 -1.97 -20.71 13.81
C ASN A 179 -1.37 -21.91 13.06
N GLY A 180 -0.18 -21.76 12.46
CA GLY A 180 0.50 -22.83 11.75
C GLY A 180 -0.21 -23.30 10.46
N ILE A 181 -1.19 -22.52 9.96
CA ILE A 181 -1.91 -22.84 8.73
C ILE A 181 -1.01 -22.63 7.51
N CYS A 182 -0.14 -21.62 7.57
CA CYS A 182 0.91 -21.39 6.57
C CYS A 182 2.21 -22.03 7.07
N ALA A 183 2.58 -23.19 6.54
CA ALA A 183 3.83 -23.91 6.85
C ALA A 183 5.03 -23.27 6.10
N LEU A 184 5.22 -21.95 6.26
CA LEU A 184 6.31 -21.20 5.64
C LEU A 184 7.36 -20.86 6.70
N THR A 185 8.64 -20.89 6.31
CA THR A 185 9.72 -20.37 7.16
C THR A 185 9.58 -18.84 7.32
N PRO A 186 10.20 -18.22 8.34
CA PRO A 186 10.15 -16.77 8.50
C PRO A 186 10.57 -16.00 7.25
N ASP A 187 11.64 -16.42 6.57
CA ASP A 187 12.11 -15.78 5.34
C ASP A 187 11.11 -15.93 4.19
N GLN A 188 10.54 -17.12 4.02
CA GLN A 188 9.51 -17.36 3.01
C GLN A 188 8.24 -16.55 3.30
N MET A 189 7.86 -16.42 4.56
CA MET A 189 6.72 -15.60 4.97
C MET A 189 6.99 -14.12 4.76
N GLY A 190 8.23 -13.65 4.96
CA GLY A 190 8.66 -12.31 4.61
C GLY A 190 8.52 -12.03 3.11
N ILE A 191 9.05 -12.93 2.28
CA ILE A 191 8.93 -12.82 0.81
C ILE A 191 7.46 -12.83 0.40
N TYR A 192 6.66 -13.76 0.93
CA TYR A 192 5.23 -13.85 0.64
C TYR A 192 4.48 -12.56 1.01
N THR A 193 4.73 -12.04 2.21
CA THR A 193 4.08 -10.83 2.72
C THR A 193 4.46 -9.60 1.88
N GLY A 194 5.75 -9.41 1.59
CA GLY A 194 6.25 -8.30 0.79
C GLY A 194 5.75 -8.33 -0.65
N SER A 195 5.67 -9.53 -1.23
CA SER A 195 5.26 -9.71 -2.63
C SER A 195 3.75 -9.74 -2.85
N THR A 196 2.92 -9.87 -1.83
CA THR A 196 1.47 -9.97 -1.98
C THR A 196 0.67 -8.85 -1.36
N LEU A 197 1.09 -8.28 -0.21
CA LEU A 197 0.40 -7.13 0.39
C LEU A 197 0.51 -5.88 -0.49
N HIS A 198 -0.55 -5.07 -0.46
CA HIS A 198 -0.68 -3.94 -1.38
C HIS A 198 0.19 -2.74 -0.99
N GLU A 199 0.20 -2.32 0.26
CA GLU A 199 0.88 -1.10 0.72
C GLU A 199 2.03 -1.40 1.69
N VAL A 200 3.04 -0.52 1.71
CA VAL A 200 4.20 -0.64 2.62
C VAL A 200 3.75 -0.66 4.08
N ALA A 201 2.77 0.18 4.45
CA ALA A 201 2.25 0.22 5.81
C ALA A 201 1.62 -1.13 6.23
N HIS A 202 0.89 -1.77 5.33
CA HIS A 202 0.32 -3.11 5.58
C HIS A 202 1.41 -4.17 5.72
N VAL A 203 2.48 -4.08 4.91
CA VAL A 203 3.62 -5.01 4.97
C VAL A 203 4.34 -4.90 6.31
N VAL A 204 4.64 -3.67 6.76
CA VAL A 204 5.28 -3.43 8.05
C VAL A 204 4.39 -3.91 9.19
N GLY A 205 3.09 -3.54 9.17
CA GLY A 205 2.14 -3.95 10.21
C GLY A 205 1.99 -5.46 10.33
N ALA A 206 1.86 -6.17 9.20
CA ALA A 206 1.76 -7.62 9.19
C ALA A 206 3.09 -8.29 9.60
N GLY A 207 4.22 -7.80 9.09
CA GLY A 207 5.55 -8.31 9.41
C GLY A 207 5.88 -8.21 10.90
N ASP A 208 5.65 -7.05 11.49
CA ASP A 208 5.82 -6.80 12.92
C ASP A 208 4.94 -7.71 13.77
N ALA A 209 3.68 -7.90 13.36
CA ALA A 209 2.76 -8.77 14.07
C ALA A 209 3.19 -10.24 14.04
N MET A 210 3.92 -10.69 13.02
CA MET A 210 4.44 -12.05 12.92
C MET A 210 5.76 -12.25 13.67
N GLY A 211 6.54 -11.19 13.87
CA GLY A 211 7.83 -11.23 14.57
C GLY A 211 8.95 -11.89 13.76
N ASN A 212 10.00 -12.36 14.44
CA ASN A 212 11.11 -13.16 13.87
C ASN A 212 11.85 -12.53 12.66
N GLY A 213 11.95 -11.20 12.58
CA GLY A 213 12.62 -10.53 11.46
C GLY A 213 11.86 -10.54 10.13
N ILE A 214 10.64 -11.07 10.11
CA ILE A 214 9.77 -11.17 8.92
C ILE A 214 9.52 -9.78 8.32
N SER A 215 9.39 -8.77 9.17
CA SER A 215 9.18 -7.38 8.75
C SER A 215 10.30 -6.88 7.83
N ASP A 216 11.56 -7.13 8.19
CA ASP A 216 12.71 -6.64 7.43
C ASP A 216 12.73 -7.28 6.02
N SER A 217 12.64 -8.60 5.93
CA SER A 217 12.59 -9.32 4.65
C SER A 217 11.39 -8.88 3.79
N ALA A 218 10.21 -8.72 4.41
CA ALA A 218 8.99 -8.31 3.72
C ALA A 218 9.11 -6.88 3.15
N ILE A 219 9.73 -5.96 3.88
CA ILE A 219 9.91 -4.58 3.44
C ILE A 219 10.91 -4.53 2.28
N ILE A 220 12.02 -5.28 2.34
CA ILE A 220 13.00 -5.30 1.24
C ILE A 220 12.34 -5.77 -0.06
N VAL A 221 11.59 -6.88 -0.01
CA VAL A 221 10.85 -7.39 -1.17
C VAL A 221 9.85 -6.35 -1.68
N LYS A 222 9.13 -5.68 -0.76
CA LYS A 222 8.19 -4.62 -1.13
C LYS A 222 8.88 -3.43 -1.78
N MET A 223 10.07 -3.03 -1.35
CA MET A 223 10.82 -1.94 -1.98
C MET A 223 11.25 -2.30 -3.40
N ILE A 224 11.71 -3.54 -3.64
CA ILE A 224 12.00 -4.04 -4.99
C ILE A 224 10.75 -3.93 -5.88
N ARG A 225 9.60 -4.33 -5.36
CA ARG A 225 8.32 -4.26 -6.07
C ARG A 225 7.90 -2.82 -6.41
N VAL A 226 8.12 -1.88 -5.50
CA VAL A 226 7.84 -0.45 -5.77
C VAL A 226 8.71 0.08 -6.91
N MET A 227 9.95 -0.38 -7.06
CA MET A 227 10.80 0.00 -8.18
C MET A 227 10.22 -0.45 -9.53
N MET A 228 9.46 -1.54 -9.56
CA MET A 228 8.77 -2.02 -10.78
C MET A 228 7.63 -1.09 -11.24
N LEU A 229 7.22 -0.12 -10.43
CA LEU A 229 6.21 0.85 -10.82
C LEU A 229 6.61 1.61 -12.08
N VAL A 230 7.87 2.03 -12.18
CA VAL A 230 8.37 2.79 -13.33
C VAL A 230 8.24 2.02 -14.65
N PRO A 231 8.82 0.81 -14.79
CA PRO A 231 8.68 0.05 -16.02
C PRO A 231 7.23 -0.31 -16.35
N VAL A 232 6.41 -0.65 -15.34
CA VAL A 232 4.99 -0.97 -15.57
C VAL A 232 4.22 0.24 -16.07
N LEU A 233 4.44 1.44 -15.51
CA LEU A 233 3.80 2.66 -16.01
C LEU A 233 4.24 3.00 -17.44
N LEU A 234 5.52 2.82 -17.77
CA LEU A 234 6.01 3.03 -19.13
C LEU A 234 5.36 2.08 -20.14
N ILE A 235 5.31 0.79 -19.82
CA ILE A 235 4.64 -0.22 -20.64
C ILE A 235 3.16 0.11 -20.80
N THR A 236 2.47 0.44 -19.70
CA THR A 236 1.04 0.80 -19.72
C THR A 236 0.79 2.03 -20.58
N THR A 237 1.63 3.06 -20.44
CA THR A 237 1.56 4.29 -21.25
C THR A 237 1.69 3.97 -22.74
N TYR A 238 2.69 3.17 -23.09
CA TYR A 238 2.91 2.74 -24.48
C TYR A 238 1.73 1.97 -25.05
N MET A 239 1.21 1.00 -24.28
CA MET A 239 0.07 0.18 -24.70
C MET A 239 -1.20 1.01 -24.91
N VAL A 240 -1.50 1.93 -23.98
CA VAL A 240 -2.65 2.82 -24.07
C VAL A 240 -2.52 3.78 -25.24
N ALA A 241 -1.33 4.38 -25.43
CA ALA A 241 -1.08 5.26 -26.57
C ALA A 241 -1.24 4.53 -27.90
N ARG A 242 -0.74 3.30 -28.02
CA ARG A 242 -0.89 2.47 -29.21
C ARG A 242 -2.36 2.08 -29.47
N ALA A 243 -3.10 1.75 -28.43
CA ALA A 243 -4.53 1.44 -28.53
C ALA A 243 -5.33 2.65 -29.03
N ARG A 244 -5.05 3.84 -28.50
CA ARG A 244 -5.68 5.10 -28.95
C ARG A 244 -5.38 5.41 -30.41
N LYS A 245 -4.12 5.28 -30.85
CA LYS A 245 -3.78 5.46 -32.27
C LYS A 245 -4.55 4.54 -33.20
N LYS A 246 -4.70 3.27 -32.84
CA LYS A 246 -5.49 2.29 -33.63
C LYS A 246 -6.98 2.65 -33.68
N GLN A 247 -7.55 3.22 -32.63
CA GLN A 247 -8.96 3.64 -32.60
C GLN A 247 -9.21 4.88 -33.44
N VAL A 248 -8.30 5.86 -33.39
CA VAL A 248 -8.37 7.05 -34.26
C VAL A 248 -8.30 6.64 -35.74
N GLN A 249 -7.42 5.70 -36.09
CA GLN A 249 -7.34 5.18 -37.48
C GLN A 249 -8.58 4.43 -37.93
N LYS A 250 -9.37 3.87 -37.01
CA LYS A 250 -10.64 3.16 -37.33
C LYS A 250 -11.86 4.07 -37.30
N GLY A 251 -11.70 5.41 -37.20
CA GLY A 251 -12.79 6.38 -37.24
C GLY A 251 -13.73 6.35 -36.02
N GLN A 252 -13.39 5.64 -34.95
CA GLN A 252 -14.16 5.61 -33.72
C GLN A 252 -13.70 6.76 -32.80
N LYS A 253 -14.60 7.73 -32.55
CA LYS A 253 -14.38 8.76 -31.50
C LYS A 253 -14.40 8.13 -30.11
N PHE A 254 -13.54 8.65 -29.27
CA PHE A 254 -13.53 8.35 -27.82
C PHE A 254 -14.72 8.98 -27.12
#